data_5f16c0c92f4ce7db2ef3b3532bfdd57f
#
_entry.id   5f16c0c92f4ce7db2ef3b3532bfdd57f
#
_cell.length_a   1.000
_cell.length_b   1.000
_cell.length_c   1.000
_cell.angle_alpha   90.00
_cell.angle_beta   90.00
_cell.angle_gamma   90.00
#
_symmetry.space_group_name_H-M   'P 1'
#
loop_
_entity.id
_entity.type
_entity.pdbx_description
1 polymer ?
#
loop_
_entity_poly.entity_id
_entity_poly.type
_entity_poly.pdbx_seq_one_letter_code
_entity_poly.pdbx_strand_id
1 'polypeptide(L)'
;IYTNGEPPMYGGIESWMGNSRGRWEDVVLVVDVTDQNDRTWLDAAGNFHSNAMRVTERYSLRDANTIDYEATIEDPEVFTRPWTMRLVLTRQTHMDRLLEYQCQAVKEEANGAFERDERTWYPAPIPAENEPFDFEAGADIPLPEVSSDIPRLEDGTPDITGYFMADAGGANYGLEPRERQPLLPASRGQIIDPADGVLPYQDWARAERIDRAMPHRGYDDPTAHCFVAGVPRSHYVPAPFFILQAPGYVVVLHERMSWRRIALDGRDHLPDHIRLWQGSSVGRWEGDSLIVESRNFNGKAWLNEVGDVVSHMQTVVESFTPVSPTQIIYRATLTDPIPYTRPWTMEMPFNRDNQELLEVACLEDNNDLQHLKDVRDEHRAMQN
;
A
#
# COMPACT_ATOMS: atom_id res chain seq x y z
N ILE A 1 -15.17 3.88 -6.98
CA ILE A 1 -16.51 4.45 -7.29
C ILE A 1 -16.88 5.38 -6.14
N TYR A 2 -17.06 6.65 -6.43
CA TYR A 2 -17.46 7.67 -5.45
C TYR A 2 -18.98 7.81 -5.46
N THR A 3 -19.60 7.70 -4.27
CA THR A 3 -21.08 7.74 -4.12
C THR A 3 -21.55 8.94 -3.29
N ASN A 4 -20.70 9.95 -3.12
CA ASN A 4 -20.98 11.15 -2.33
C ASN A 4 -21.86 12.20 -3.03
N GLY A 5 -22.20 11.99 -4.32
CA GLY A 5 -22.98 12.91 -5.13
C GLY A 5 -22.19 14.11 -5.67
N GLU A 6 -20.91 14.21 -5.35
CA GLU A 6 -20.04 15.29 -5.82
C GLU A 6 -19.53 15.02 -7.25
N PRO A 7 -19.30 16.06 -8.06
CA PRO A 7 -18.63 15.91 -9.34
C PRO A 7 -17.18 15.45 -9.16
N PRO A 8 -16.53 14.94 -10.22
CA PRO A 8 -15.12 14.62 -10.18
C PRO A 8 -14.27 15.80 -9.69
N MET A 9 -13.42 15.58 -8.68
CA MET A 9 -12.52 16.64 -8.18
C MET A 9 -11.52 17.07 -9.27
N TYR A 10 -11.11 16.12 -10.10
CA TYR A 10 -10.15 16.32 -11.19
C TYR A 10 -10.78 16.00 -12.55
N GLY A 11 -12.01 16.49 -12.79
CA GLY A 11 -12.69 16.28 -14.07
C GLY A 11 -11.89 16.77 -15.26
N GLY A 12 -11.89 15.99 -16.33
CA GLY A 12 -11.11 16.26 -17.55
C GLY A 12 -9.65 15.78 -17.50
N ILE A 13 -9.23 15.12 -16.41
CA ILE A 13 -7.97 14.35 -16.41
C ILE A 13 -8.28 12.93 -16.83
N GLU A 14 -7.75 12.53 -17.98
CA GLU A 14 -7.91 11.18 -18.50
C GLU A 14 -7.07 10.18 -17.72
N SER A 15 -7.64 9.02 -17.44
CA SER A 15 -6.99 7.91 -16.75
C SER A 15 -7.34 6.56 -17.39
N TRP A 16 -6.62 5.49 -17.03
CA TRP A 16 -6.87 4.16 -17.57
C TRP A 16 -8.23 3.59 -17.17
N MET A 17 -8.63 3.82 -15.93
CA MET A 17 -9.90 3.34 -15.37
C MET A 17 -11.02 4.38 -15.45
N GLY A 18 -10.70 5.60 -15.87
CA GLY A 18 -11.64 6.70 -15.89
C GLY A 18 -12.08 7.15 -14.51
N ASN A 19 -13.06 8.04 -14.49
CA ASN A 19 -13.65 8.62 -13.32
C ASN A 19 -15.04 8.04 -13.08
N SER A 20 -15.20 7.25 -12.01
CA SER A 20 -16.42 6.50 -11.70
C SER A 20 -17.24 7.21 -10.63
N ARG A 21 -18.46 7.64 -10.99
CA ARG A 21 -19.44 8.27 -10.08
C ARG A 21 -20.66 7.41 -9.92
N GLY A 22 -20.91 6.96 -8.70
CA GLY A 22 -22.01 6.07 -8.36
C GLY A 22 -23.18 6.78 -7.68
N ARG A 23 -24.37 6.29 -7.94
CA ARG A 23 -25.60 6.63 -7.21
C ARG A 23 -26.48 5.41 -7.04
N TRP A 24 -27.27 5.42 -5.99
CA TRP A 24 -28.28 4.40 -5.80
C TRP A 24 -29.61 4.82 -6.45
N GLU A 25 -30.14 3.96 -7.30
CA GLU A 25 -31.50 4.04 -7.83
C GLU A 25 -32.28 2.88 -7.22
N ASP A 26 -33.02 3.15 -6.15
CA ASP A 26 -33.63 2.15 -5.27
C ASP A 26 -32.57 1.14 -4.74
N VAL A 27 -32.58 -0.08 -5.26
CA VAL A 27 -31.66 -1.17 -4.88
C VAL A 27 -30.58 -1.45 -5.94
N VAL A 28 -30.47 -0.60 -6.95
CA VAL A 28 -29.50 -0.74 -8.04
C VAL A 28 -28.40 0.33 -7.86
N LEU A 29 -27.16 -0.11 -7.81
CA LEU A 29 -26.03 0.81 -7.93
C LEU A 29 -25.82 1.14 -9.40
N VAL A 30 -25.96 2.41 -9.74
CA VAL A 30 -25.66 2.94 -11.08
C VAL A 30 -24.38 3.73 -11.03
N VAL A 31 -23.45 3.44 -11.95
CA VAL A 31 -22.14 4.08 -12.02
C VAL A 31 -21.96 4.70 -13.42
N ASP A 32 -21.67 5.98 -13.46
CA ASP A 32 -21.27 6.65 -14.68
C ASP A 32 -19.74 6.79 -14.69
N VAL A 33 -19.11 6.30 -15.77
CA VAL A 33 -17.64 6.32 -15.95
C VAL A 33 -17.32 7.21 -17.13
N THR A 34 -16.46 8.21 -16.91
CA THR A 34 -15.99 9.18 -17.91
C THR A 34 -14.48 9.35 -17.81
N ASP A 35 -13.90 10.20 -18.65
CA ASP A 35 -12.49 10.57 -18.60
C ASP A 35 -11.51 9.36 -18.71
N GLN A 36 -11.90 8.34 -19.48
CA GLN A 36 -11.00 7.25 -19.83
C GLN A 36 -10.07 7.70 -20.97
N ASN A 37 -8.78 7.30 -20.89
CA ASN A 37 -7.88 7.47 -22.02
C ASN A 37 -8.20 6.45 -23.13
N ASP A 38 -7.70 6.67 -24.34
CA ASP A 38 -7.95 5.83 -25.53
C ASP A 38 -6.94 4.66 -25.69
N ARG A 39 -6.17 4.36 -24.63
CA ARG A 39 -5.03 3.41 -24.70
C ARG A 39 -5.39 1.98 -24.36
N THR A 40 -6.64 1.70 -23.96
CA THR A 40 -7.10 0.35 -23.63
C THR A 40 -7.95 -0.26 -24.75
N TRP A 41 -8.16 -1.55 -24.65
CA TRP A 41 -9.11 -2.29 -25.48
C TRP A 41 -10.26 -2.78 -24.60
N LEU A 42 -11.44 -2.84 -25.18
CA LEU A 42 -12.63 -3.36 -24.51
C LEU A 42 -12.54 -4.88 -24.28
N ASP A 43 -11.77 -5.58 -25.10
CA ASP A 43 -11.52 -7.02 -24.99
C ASP A 43 -10.19 -7.45 -25.62
N ALA A 44 -9.83 -8.72 -25.45
CA ALA A 44 -8.63 -9.31 -26.02
C ALA A 44 -8.68 -9.48 -27.56
N ALA A 45 -9.81 -9.28 -28.21
CA ALA A 45 -9.95 -9.29 -29.67
C ALA A 45 -9.58 -7.96 -30.32
N GLY A 46 -9.28 -6.92 -29.52
CA GLY A 46 -8.83 -5.63 -30.00
C GLY A 46 -9.97 -4.67 -30.31
N ASN A 47 -11.16 -4.88 -29.76
CA ASN A 47 -12.20 -3.88 -29.82
C ASN A 47 -11.76 -2.64 -29.03
N PHE A 48 -11.69 -1.49 -29.72
CA PHE A 48 -11.13 -0.25 -29.17
C PHE A 48 -12.23 0.77 -28.86
N HIS A 49 -11.84 1.81 -28.17
CA HIS A 49 -12.67 2.97 -27.87
C HIS A 49 -11.85 4.27 -28.01
N SER A 50 -12.52 5.40 -28.01
CA SER A 50 -11.90 6.71 -27.92
C SER A 50 -11.98 7.28 -26.49
N ASN A 51 -11.36 8.42 -26.25
CA ASN A 51 -11.49 9.17 -25.00
C ASN A 51 -12.87 9.86 -24.84
N ALA A 52 -13.68 9.87 -25.90
CA ALA A 52 -15.08 10.32 -25.84
C ALA A 52 -16.01 9.25 -25.26
N MET A 53 -15.50 8.06 -24.94
CA MET A 53 -16.30 6.96 -24.39
C MET A 53 -16.91 7.34 -23.05
N ARG A 54 -18.17 6.92 -22.88
CA ARG A 54 -18.89 6.94 -21.60
C ARG A 54 -19.45 5.56 -21.35
N VAL A 55 -19.35 5.11 -20.09
CA VAL A 55 -19.93 3.83 -19.67
C VAL A 55 -20.91 4.08 -18.56
N THR A 56 -22.13 3.59 -18.69
CA THR A 56 -23.10 3.54 -17.59
C THR A 56 -23.25 2.09 -17.14
N GLU A 57 -22.80 1.81 -15.92
CA GLU A 57 -22.87 0.49 -15.32
C GLU A 57 -24.05 0.38 -14.35
N ARG A 58 -24.67 -0.79 -14.29
CA ARG A 58 -25.75 -1.10 -13.35
C ARG A 58 -25.47 -2.41 -12.65
N TYR A 59 -25.48 -2.36 -11.33
CA TYR A 59 -25.28 -3.53 -10.46
C TYR A 59 -26.55 -3.80 -9.69
N SER A 60 -27.20 -4.92 -9.95
CA SER A 60 -28.44 -5.34 -9.31
C SER A 60 -28.25 -6.66 -8.59
N LEU A 61 -28.57 -6.73 -7.29
CA LEU A 61 -28.58 -8.00 -6.57
C LEU A 61 -29.78 -8.83 -7.02
N ARG A 62 -29.54 -9.99 -7.65
CA ARG A 62 -30.58 -10.99 -7.94
C ARG A 62 -30.90 -11.80 -6.69
N ASP A 63 -29.89 -12.17 -5.94
CA ASP A 63 -29.94 -12.86 -4.66
C ASP A 63 -28.66 -12.58 -3.85
N ALA A 64 -28.50 -13.17 -2.66
CA ALA A 64 -27.35 -12.95 -1.77
C ALA A 64 -25.98 -13.29 -2.39
N ASN A 65 -25.94 -14.08 -3.46
CA ASN A 65 -24.73 -14.59 -4.09
C ASN A 65 -24.58 -14.20 -5.56
N THR A 66 -25.55 -13.47 -6.13
CA THR A 66 -25.60 -13.22 -7.56
C THR A 66 -25.90 -11.75 -7.84
N ILE A 67 -25.05 -11.13 -8.63
CA ILE A 67 -25.25 -9.76 -9.16
C ILE A 67 -25.47 -9.84 -10.65
N ASP A 68 -26.55 -9.23 -11.14
CA ASP A 68 -26.72 -8.89 -12.54
C ASP A 68 -25.97 -7.61 -12.83
N TYR A 69 -25.01 -7.69 -13.74
CA TYR A 69 -24.22 -6.55 -14.20
C TYR A 69 -24.60 -6.22 -15.62
N GLU A 70 -24.86 -4.94 -15.86
CA GLU A 70 -25.13 -4.39 -17.19
C GLU A 70 -24.24 -3.16 -17.39
N ALA A 71 -23.55 -3.08 -18.54
CA ALA A 71 -22.79 -1.92 -18.95
C ALA A 71 -23.26 -1.43 -20.31
N THR A 72 -23.68 -0.18 -20.37
CA THR A 72 -24.02 0.51 -21.62
C THR A 72 -22.85 1.40 -22.01
N ILE A 73 -22.31 1.16 -23.19
CA ILE A 73 -21.17 1.88 -23.78
C ILE A 73 -21.68 2.84 -24.84
N GLU A 74 -21.29 4.11 -24.70
CA GLU A 74 -21.54 5.18 -25.67
C GLU A 74 -20.19 5.76 -26.06
N ASP A 75 -19.86 5.70 -27.34
CA ASP A 75 -18.67 6.32 -27.91
C ASP A 75 -18.99 6.77 -29.33
N PRO A 76 -19.34 8.06 -29.50
CA PRO A 76 -19.80 8.58 -30.79
C PRO A 76 -18.71 8.61 -31.85
N GLU A 77 -17.45 8.51 -31.49
CA GLU A 77 -16.32 8.48 -32.43
C GLU A 77 -16.05 7.08 -32.98
N VAL A 78 -16.46 6.03 -32.24
CA VAL A 78 -16.21 4.65 -32.64
C VAL A 78 -17.48 3.91 -33.01
N PHE A 79 -18.58 4.10 -32.26
CA PHE A 79 -19.83 3.34 -32.47
C PHE A 79 -20.95 4.23 -33.07
N THR A 80 -21.71 3.67 -33.99
CA THR A 80 -22.83 4.38 -34.62
C THR A 80 -24.06 4.52 -33.70
N ARG A 81 -24.08 3.77 -32.59
CA ARG A 81 -25.12 3.79 -31.55
C ARG A 81 -24.60 3.21 -30.27
N PRO A 82 -25.16 3.55 -29.11
CA PRO A 82 -24.90 2.85 -27.85
C PRO A 82 -25.22 1.37 -27.96
N TRP A 83 -24.47 0.58 -27.20
CA TRP A 83 -24.68 -0.85 -27.06
C TRP A 83 -24.48 -1.30 -25.62
N THR A 84 -25.10 -2.42 -25.25
CA THR A 84 -25.13 -2.89 -23.87
C THR A 84 -24.65 -4.32 -23.80
N MET A 85 -23.73 -4.58 -22.85
CA MET A 85 -23.32 -5.93 -22.45
C MET A 85 -23.95 -6.31 -21.11
N ARG A 86 -24.14 -7.61 -20.88
CA ARG A 86 -24.69 -8.16 -19.64
C ARG A 86 -23.86 -9.35 -19.17
N LEU A 87 -23.55 -9.34 -17.88
CA LEU A 87 -22.83 -10.43 -17.21
C LEU A 87 -23.55 -10.82 -15.92
N VAL A 88 -23.33 -12.03 -15.49
CA VAL A 88 -23.76 -12.52 -14.18
C VAL A 88 -22.54 -12.73 -13.32
N LEU A 89 -22.43 -11.98 -12.23
CA LEU A 89 -21.32 -12.10 -11.27
C LEU A 89 -21.78 -12.99 -10.11
N THR A 90 -21.06 -14.07 -9.86
CA THR A 90 -21.38 -15.02 -8.80
C THR A 90 -20.36 -14.95 -7.68
N ARG A 91 -20.86 -14.87 -6.44
CA ARG A 91 -20.00 -14.86 -5.24
C ARG A 91 -19.19 -16.14 -5.16
N GLN A 92 -17.88 -15.99 -5.00
CA GLN A 92 -16.96 -17.11 -4.81
C GLN A 92 -16.95 -17.52 -3.33
N THR A 93 -17.83 -18.44 -2.94
CA THR A 93 -18.02 -18.84 -1.53
C THR A 93 -16.89 -19.72 -0.99
N HIS A 94 -16.09 -20.32 -1.86
CA HIS A 94 -14.93 -21.16 -1.52
C HIS A 94 -13.60 -20.40 -1.56
N MET A 95 -13.60 -19.15 -2.03
CA MET A 95 -12.43 -18.27 -2.05
C MET A 95 -12.68 -17.13 -1.07
N ASP A 96 -12.06 -17.21 0.09
CA ASP A 96 -12.26 -16.22 1.16
C ASP A 96 -11.25 -15.08 1.11
N ARG A 97 -10.25 -15.17 0.23
CA ARG A 97 -9.13 -14.21 0.14
C ARG A 97 -8.79 -13.87 -1.30
N LEU A 98 -8.50 -12.59 -1.52
CA LEU A 98 -7.78 -12.12 -2.69
C LEU A 98 -6.30 -12.00 -2.30
N LEU A 99 -5.44 -12.69 -3.03
CA LEU A 99 -3.99 -12.57 -2.87
C LEU A 99 -3.46 -11.42 -3.74
N GLU A 100 -2.30 -10.91 -3.38
CA GLU A 100 -1.57 -9.95 -4.20
C GLU A 100 -1.24 -10.56 -5.56
N TYR A 101 -1.45 -9.79 -6.60
CA TYR A 101 -1.04 -10.14 -7.95
C TYR A 101 -0.16 -9.04 -8.53
N GLN A 102 1.12 -9.35 -8.69
CA GLN A 102 2.13 -8.44 -9.22
C GLN A 102 2.44 -8.84 -10.66
N CYS A 103 1.67 -8.34 -11.61
CA CYS A 103 1.81 -8.65 -13.03
C CYS A 103 3.23 -8.39 -13.56
N GLN A 104 3.86 -7.34 -13.07
CA GLN A 104 5.23 -6.96 -13.47
C GLN A 104 6.30 -7.86 -12.85
N ALA A 105 6.08 -8.40 -11.65
CA ALA A 105 7.07 -9.20 -10.93
C ALA A 105 7.58 -10.37 -11.76
N VAL A 106 6.68 -11.10 -12.40
CA VAL A 106 7.04 -12.27 -13.23
C VAL A 106 7.87 -11.85 -14.44
N LYS A 107 7.54 -10.72 -15.06
CA LYS A 107 8.25 -10.20 -16.22
C LYS A 107 9.63 -9.65 -15.83
N GLU A 108 9.72 -8.92 -14.74
CA GLU A 108 10.94 -8.35 -14.21
C GLU A 108 11.90 -9.45 -13.73
N GLU A 109 11.40 -10.46 -13.00
CA GLU A 109 12.18 -11.64 -12.61
C GLU A 109 12.67 -12.43 -13.83
N ALA A 110 11.84 -12.62 -14.86
CA ALA A 110 12.21 -13.32 -16.09
C ALA A 110 13.25 -12.56 -16.92
N ASN A 111 13.26 -11.23 -16.85
CA ASN A 111 14.22 -10.38 -17.55
C ASN A 111 15.51 -10.15 -16.75
N GLY A 112 15.64 -10.73 -15.55
CA GLY A 112 16.81 -10.54 -14.69
C GLY A 112 16.94 -9.11 -14.15
N ALA A 113 15.86 -8.34 -14.13
CA ALA A 113 15.86 -6.97 -13.60
C ALA A 113 16.19 -6.94 -12.10
N PHE A 114 15.76 -7.96 -11.39
CA PHE A 114 16.36 -8.41 -10.15
C PHE A 114 17.27 -9.59 -10.48
N GLU A 115 18.48 -9.34 -10.92
CA GLU A 115 19.50 -10.35 -10.72
C GLU A 115 19.38 -10.72 -9.25
N ARG A 116 19.02 -11.96 -8.97
CA ARG A 116 19.02 -12.52 -7.62
C ARG A 116 20.45 -12.59 -7.09
N ASP A 117 21.07 -11.45 -6.99
CA ASP A 117 22.10 -11.28 -6.00
C ASP A 117 21.34 -11.35 -4.68
N GLU A 118 21.51 -12.42 -3.95
CA GLU A 118 20.97 -12.58 -2.60
C GLU A 118 21.24 -11.36 -1.73
N ARG A 119 22.18 -10.50 -2.12
CA ARG A 119 22.49 -9.20 -1.53
C ARG A 119 21.44 -8.10 -1.81
N THR A 120 20.53 -8.28 -2.77
CA THR A 120 19.48 -7.28 -3.04
C THR A 120 18.48 -7.19 -1.88
N TRP A 121 18.27 -8.27 -1.14
CA TRP A 121 17.28 -8.38 -0.09
C TRP A 121 17.88 -8.28 1.31
N TYR A 122 18.89 -9.04 1.57
CA TYR A 122 19.78 -9.00 2.73
C TYR A 122 21.02 -9.85 2.43
N PRO A 123 22.18 -9.58 3.07
CA PRO A 123 23.38 -10.32 2.75
C PRO A 123 23.22 -11.81 3.00
N ALA A 124 23.67 -12.62 2.03
CA ALA A 124 23.77 -14.05 2.20
C ALA A 124 25.25 -14.49 2.09
N PRO A 125 25.70 -15.33 3.00
CA PRO A 125 24.96 -15.83 4.14
C PRO A 125 24.74 -14.75 5.20
N ILE A 126 23.60 -14.80 5.91
CA ILE A 126 23.41 -14.02 7.13
C ILE A 126 24.58 -14.39 8.06
N PRO A 127 25.32 -13.42 8.61
CA PRO A 127 26.42 -13.73 9.51
C PRO A 127 26.00 -14.69 10.63
N ALA A 128 26.77 -15.73 10.85
CA ALA A 128 26.45 -16.74 11.87
C ALA A 128 26.49 -16.18 13.30
N GLU A 129 27.12 -15.03 13.48
CA GLU A 129 27.30 -14.33 14.75
C GLU A 129 26.37 -13.10 14.80
N ASN A 130 25.06 -13.32 14.79
CA ASN A 130 24.11 -12.27 15.17
C ASN A 130 24.11 -12.12 16.69
N GLU A 131 23.98 -10.87 17.16
CA GLU A 131 23.66 -10.64 18.55
C GLU A 131 22.34 -11.33 18.92
N PRO A 132 22.21 -11.86 20.15
CA PRO A 132 20.95 -12.43 20.59
C PRO A 132 19.82 -11.43 20.47
N PHE A 133 18.69 -11.86 19.91
CA PHE A 133 17.49 -11.03 19.82
C PHE A 133 16.77 -11.04 21.18
N ASP A 134 16.58 -9.85 21.75
CA ASP A 134 15.87 -9.68 23.01
C ASP A 134 14.35 -9.56 22.79
N PHE A 135 13.65 -10.68 22.87
CA PHE A 135 12.18 -10.72 22.73
C PHE A 135 11.43 -10.03 23.89
N GLU A 136 12.08 -9.82 25.04
CA GLU A 136 11.46 -9.17 26.20
C GLU A 136 11.65 -7.64 26.17
N ALA A 137 12.59 -7.15 25.37
CA ALA A 137 12.81 -5.73 25.19
C ALA A 137 11.73 -5.15 24.26
N GLY A 138 10.67 -4.67 24.82
CA GLY A 138 9.60 -3.96 24.13
C GLY A 138 8.67 -3.41 25.20
N ALA A 139 8.79 -2.13 25.52
CA ALA A 139 7.87 -1.51 26.45
C ALA A 139 6.46 -1.55 25.85
N ASP A 140 5.47 -1.97 26.64
CA ASP A 140 4.06 -1.71 26.35
C ASP A 140 3.86 -0.19 26.39
N ILE A 141 3.93 0.45 25.24
CA ILE A 141 3.67 1.88 25.10
C ILE A 141 2.16 2.07 25.13
N PRO A 142 1.59 2.81 26.11
CA PRO A 142 0.17 3.00 26.20
C PRO A 142 -0.39 3.61 24.90
N LEU A 143 -1.56 3.12 24.49
CA LEU A 143 -2.27 3.70 23.34
C LEU A 143 -2.61 5.18 23.63
N PRO A 144 -2.65 6.03 22.59
CA PRO A 144 -3.05 7.44 22.75
C PRO A 144 -4.47 7.57 23.31
N GLU A 145 -4.71 8.64 24.04
CA GLU A 145 -6.06 8.98 24.51
C GLU A 145 -6.97 9.35 23.33
N VAL A 146 -8.19 8.83 23.36
CA VAL A 146 -9.21 9.06 22.33
C VAL A 146 -10.15 10.18 22.76
N SER A 147 -10.42 11.12 21.85
CA SER A 147 -11.40 12.19 22.11
C SER A 147 -12.83 11.64 22.14
N SER A 148 -13.69 12.27 22.96
CA SER A 148 -15.09 11.89 23.09
C SER A 148 -15.97 12.26 21.87
N ASP A 149 -15.47 13.09 20.97
CA ASP A 149 -16.18 13.60 19.78
C ASP A 149 -15.87 12.82 18.50
N ILE A 150 -15.19 11.66 18.60
CA ILE A 150 -14.93 10.78 17.49
C ILE A 150 -16.23 10.29 16.85
N PRO A 151 -16.40 10.40 15.51
CA PRO A 151 -17.51 9.81 14.81
C PRO A 151 -17.55 8.28 15.02
N ARG A 152 -18.76 7.73 15.12
CA ARG A 152 -18.96 6.30 15.35
C ARG A 152 -19.93 5.71 14.34
N LEU A 153 -19.68 4.47 13.98
CA LEU A 153 -20.61 3.64 13.22
C LEU A 153 -21.82 3.24 14.11
N GLU A 154 -22.86 2.66 13.50
CA GLU A 154 -24.08 2.24 14.20
C GLU A 154 -23.81 1.21 15.32
N ASP A 155 -22.78 0.40 15.19
CA ASP A 155 -22.35 -0.59 16.19
C ASP A 155 -21.52 0.01 17.35
N GLY A 156 -21.26 1.32 17.31
CA GLY A 156 -20.48 2.04 18.29
C GLY A 156 -18.97 2.04 18.04
N THR A 157 -18.48 1.34 17.04
CA THR A 157 -17.06 1.36 16.63
C THR A 157 -16.68 2.75 16.13
N PRO A 158 -15.44 3.24 16.39
CA PRO A 158 -14.97 4.48 15.78
C PRO A 158 -15.06 4.43 14.24
N ASP A 159 -15.56 5.50 13.63
CA ASP A 159 -15.55 5.66 12.19
C ASP A 159 -14.23 6.28 11.72
N ILE A 160 -13.33 5.42 11.25
CA ILE A 160 -12.05 5.82 10.66
C ILE A 160 -12.11 5.85 9.13
N THR A 161 -13.29 5.72 8.53
CA THR A 161 -13.45 5.81 7.07
C THR A 161 -13.10 7.21 6.58
N GLY A 162 -12.27 7.30 5.54
CA GLY A 162 -11.91 8.58 4.91
C GLY A 162 -10.53 8.59 4.27
N TYR A 163 -10.22 9.75 3.69
CA TYR A 163 -8.92 10.03 3.10
C TYR A 163 -7.96 10.54 4.15
N PHE A 164 -6.73 10.08 4.09
CA PHE A 164 -5.67 10.47 5.01
C PHE A 164 -4.35 10.68 4.29
N MET A 165 -3.57 11.60 4.86
CA MET A 165 -2.17 11.79 4.54
C MET A 165 -1.35 11.61 5.82
N ALA A 166 -0.29 10.81 5.76
CA ALA A 166 0.64 10.69 6.86
C ALA A 166 1.48 11.96 7.02
N ASP A 167 1.52 12.54 8.22
CA ASP A 167 2.56 13.51 8.58
C ASP A 167 3.84 12.74 8.97
N ALA A 168 4.43 12.17 7.96
CA ALA A 168 5.53 11.22 8.10
C ALA A 168 6.89 11.87 8.39
N GLY A 169 6.99 13.21 8.41
CA GLY A 169 8.21 13.94 8.80
C GLY A 169 9.48 13.51 8.07
N GLY A 170 9.36 12.96 6.87
CA GLY A 170 10.49 12.47 6.09
C GLY A 170 10.78 10.96 6.25
N ALA A 171 9.89 10.17 6.84
CA ALA A 171 10.07 8.72 7.08
C ALA A 171 10.43 7.92 5.81
N ASN A 172 9.88 8.30 4.64
CA ASN A 172 10.24 7.64 3.38
C ASN A 172 11.71 7.85 2.97
N TYR A 173 12.38 8.83 3.58
CA TYR A 173 13.81 9.09 3.38
C TYR A 173 14.66 8.64 4.58
N GLY A 174 14.09 8.00 5.56
CA GLY A 174 14.75 7.42 6.74
C GLY A 174 13.93 7.59 8.01
N LEU A 175 13.91 6.54 8.83
CA LEU A 175 13.13 6.49 10.07
C LEU A 175 13.85 7.13 11.26
N GLU A 176 15.17 7.14 11.25
CA GLU A 176 16.00 7.82 12.26
C GLU A 176 16.06 9.34 12.01
N PRO A 177 16.19 10.17 13.05
CA PRO A 177 16.34 11.61 12.88
C PRO A 177 17.61 11.95 12.07
N ARG A 178 17.49 12.84 11.12
CA ARG A 178 18.60 13.24 10.25
C ARG A 178 18.44 14.66 9.75
N GLU A 179 19.52 15.41 9.80
CA GLU A 179 19.63 16.69 9.12
C GLU A 179 19.65 16.53 7.59
N ARG A 180 19.25 17.58 6.88
CA ARG A 180 19.25 17.61 5.43
C ARG A 180 20.67 17.43 4.88
N GLN A 181 20.80 16.55 3.91
CA GLN A 181 22.03 16.32 3.13
C GLN A 181 21.80 16.66 1.65
N PRO A 182 22.85 16.85 0.83
CA PRO A 182 22.67 17.29 -0.56
C PRO A 182 21.73 16.46 -1.41
N LEU A 183 21.65 15.14 -1.17
CA LEU A 183 20.80 14.21 -1.94
C LEU A 183 19.69 13.58 -1.11
N LEU A 184 19.60 13.90 0.18
CA LEU A 184 18.62 13.29 1.07
C LEU A 184 17.90 14.37 1.89
N PRO A 185 16.58 14.45 1.83
CA PRO A 185 15.78 15.32 2.71
C PRO A 185 16.04 15.05 4.19
N ALA A 186 15.76 16.04 5.04
CA ALA A 186 15.75 15.85 6.49
C ALA A 186 14.69 14.81 6.89
N SER A 187 14.92 14.13 8.01
CA SER A 187 13.92 13.33 8.71
C SER A 187 13.80 13.78 10.16
N ARG A 188 12.58 13.95 10.65
CA ARG A 188 12.33 14.25 12.08
C ARG A 188 12.67 13.05 12.98
N GLY A 189 12.72 11.85 12.39
CA GLY A 189 12.68 10.59 13.11
C GLY A 189 11.24 10.21 13.49
N GLN A 190 10.96 8.91 13.44
CA GLN A 190 9.61 8.39 13.75
C GLN A 190 9.67 7.32 14.84
N ILE A 191 10.86 6.96 15.28
CA ILE A 191 11.07 5.90 16.26
C ILE A 191 10.82 6.48 17.65
N ILE A 192 9.92 5.87 18.40
CA ILE A 192 9.57 6.23 19.77
C ILE A 192 10.07 5.20 20.81
N ASP A 193 10.37 3.98 20.35
CA ASP A 193 11.05 2.94 21.11
C ASP A 193 12.03 2.19 20.17
N PRO A 194 13.33 2.20 20.44
CA PRO A 194 14.04 2.81 21.59
C PRO A 194 13.90 4.34 21.68
N ALA A 195 13.96 4.86 22.92
CA ALA A 195 13.72 6.28 23.21
C ALA A 195 14.81 7.23 22.64
N ASP A 196 15.96 6.71 22.24
CA ASP A 196 17.02 7.46 21.56
C ASP A 196 16.72 7.69 20.07
N GLY A 197 15.64 7.07 19.54
CA GLY A 197 15.22 7.21 18.15
C GLY A 197 16.09 6.45 17.16
N VAL A 198 16.92 5.52 17.61
CA VAL A 198 17.87 4.77 16.78
C VAL A 198 17.39 3.33 16.58
N LEU A 199 17.40 2.86 15.34
CA LEU A 199 17.03 1.47 15.02
C LEU A 199 18.03 0.49 15.64
N PRO A 200 17.55 -0.53 16.39
CA PRO A 200 18.41 -1.49 17.09
C PRO A 200 18.94 -2.57 16.13
N TYR A 201 19.71 -2.15 15.12
CA TYR A 201 20.25 -3.04 14.11
C TYR A 201 21.32 -4.00 14.67
N GLN A 202 21.33 -5.22 14.12
CA GLN A 202 22.53 -6.05 14.06
C GLN A 202 23.65 -5.29 13.31
N ASP A 203 24.90 -5.52 13.63
CA ASP A 203 26.04 -4.80 13.02
C ASP A 203 26.05 -4.91 11.49
N TRP A 204 25.82 -6.12 10.96
CA TRP A 204 25.78 -6.35 9.52
C TRP A 204 24.62 -5.60 8.86
N ALA A 205 23.45 -5.51 9.50
CA ALA A 205 22.28 -4.84 8.96
C ALA A 205 22.49 -3.32 8.96
N ARG A 206 23.17 -2.77 9.95
CA ARG A 206 23.61 -1.38 9.97
C ARG A 206 24.54 -1.08 8.79
N ALA A 207 25.51 -1.95 8.53
CA ALA A 207 26.43 -1.82 7.41
C ALA A 207 25.70 -1.91 6.05
N GLU A 208 24.80 -2.88 5.90
CA GLU A 208 23.96 -3.02 4.70
C GLU A 208 23.08 -1.80 4.46
N ARG A 209 22.44 -1.26 5.50
CA ARG A 209 21.63 -0.06 5.41
C ARG A 209 22.45 1.17 4.96
N ILE A 210 23.69 1.31 5.45
CA ILE A 210 24.60 2.38 5.03
C ILE A 210 24.94 2.24 3.54
N ASP A 211 25.20 1.02 3.08
CA ASP A 211 25.47 0.75 1.67
C ASP A 211 24.24 1.02 0.80
N ARG A 212 23.04 0.56 1.20
CA ARG A 212 21.78 0.82 0.47
C ARG A 212 21.45 2.30 0.32
N ALA A 213 21.90 3.14 1.25
CA ALA A 213 21.72 4.59 1.17
C ALA A 213 22.58 5.27 0.09
N MET A 214 23.51 4.54 -0.52
CA MET A 214 24.36 5.07 -1.58
C MET A 214 23.58 5.23 -2.90
N PRO A 215 23.84 6.28 -3.71
CA PRO A 215 23.07 6.56 -4.92
C PRO A 215 23.00 5.38 -5.91
N HIS A 216 24.07 4.60 -6.02
CA HIS A 216 24.11 3.44 -6.93
C HIS A 216 23.21 2.27 -6.51
N ARG A 217 22.70 2.27 -5.27
CA ARG A 217 21.79 1.27 -4.73
C ARG A 217 20.31 1.66 -4.90
N GLY A 218 20.01 2.89 -5.33
CA GLY A 218 18.62 3.32 -5.56
C GLY A 218 17.87 2.45 -6.57
N TYR A 219 18.58 1.86 -7.53
CA TYR A 219 18.02 0.88 -8.47
C TYR A 219 17.51 -0.39 -7.77
N ASP A 220 18.04 -0.74 -6.60
CA ASP A 220 17.68 -1.96 -5.87
C ASP A 220 16.41 -1.78 -5.01
N ASP A 221 15.90 -0.55 -4.84
CA ASP A 221 14.61 -0.33 -4.17
C ASP A 221 13.48 -0.93 -5.01
N PRO A 222 12.72 -1.90 -4.49
CA PRO A 222 11.61 -2.51 -5.24
C PRO A 222 10.57 -1.50 -5.73
N THR A 223 10.38 -0.38 -5.01
CA THR A 223 9.42 0.65 -5.43
C THR A 223 9.84 1.37 -6.71
N ALA A 224 11.13 1.44 -7.03
CA ALA A 224 11.62 1.94 -8.31
C ALA A 224 11.14 1.09 -9.49
N HIS A 225 10.90 -0.20 -9.25
CA HIS A 225 10.37 -1.18 -10.22
C HIS A 225 8.86 -1.34 -10.14
N CYS A 226 8.16 -0.41 -9.49
CA CYS A 226 6.70 -0.43 -9.33
C CYS A 226 6.15 -1.59 -8.48
N PHE A 227 6.97 -2.21 -7.63
CA PHE A 227 6.45 -3.11 -6.61
C PHE A 227 5.84 -2.32 -5.44
N VAL A 228 4.93 -2.95 -4.73
CA VAL A 228 4.33 -2.34 -3.56
C VAL A 228 5.36 -2.14 -2.45
N ALA A 229 5.23 -1.04 -1.72
CA ALA A 229 6.20 -0.64 -0.70
C ALA A 229 6.21 -1.56 0.54
N GLY A 230 5.18 -2.40 0.71
CA GLY A 230 5.01 -3.24 1.90
C GLY A 230 4.53 -2.45 3.13
N VAL A 231 4.31 -3.17 4.23
CA VAL A 231 3.87 -2.59 5.51
C VAL A 231 5.08 -2.47 6.43
N PRO A 232 5.27 -1.32 7.10
CA PRO A 232 4.41 -0.15 7.20
C PRO A 232 4.64 0.92 6.12
N ARG A 233 5.64 0.80 5.25
CA ARG A 233 6.06 1.83 4.29
C ARG A 233 4.93 2.36 3.42
N SER A 234 3.97 1.52 3.02
CA SER A 234 2.84 1.95 2.19
C SER A 234 2.05 3.12 2.77
N HIS A 235 2.06 3.30 4.09
CA HIS A 235 1.34 4.39 4.76
C HIS A 235 2.09 5.73 4.75
N TYR A 236 3.41 5.74 4.56
CA TYR A 236 4.22 6.97 4.61
C TYR A 236 5.04 7.25 3.34
N VAL A 237 4.80 6.50 2.30
CA VAL A 237 5.12 6.98 0.94
C VAL A 237 4.36 8.29 0.75
N PRO A 238 4.96 9.35 0.20
CA PRO A 238 4.32 10.66 0.11
C PRO A 238 3.18 10.66 -0.93
N ALA A 239 2.08 10.07 -0.54
CA ALA A 239 0.83 9.96 -1.29
C ALA A 239 -0.33 9.69 -0.32
N PRO A 240 -1.54 10.17 -0.61
CA PRO A 240 -2.71 9.89 0.22
C PRO A 240 -3.14 8.43 0.15
N PHE A 241 -3.94 8.04 1.12
CA PHE A 241 -4.62 6.76 1.14
C PHE A 241 -6.04 6.89 1.68
N PHE A 242 -6.89 5.93 1.34
CA PHE A 242 -8.27 5.88 1.78
C PHE A 242 -8.48 4.66 2.67
N ILE A 243 -9.04 4.86 3.86
CA ILE A 243 -9.49 3.79 4.74
C ILE A 243 -10.99 3.59 4.52
N LEU A 244 -11.39 2.36 4.26
CA LEU A 244 -12.78 1.94 4.12
C LEU A 244 -13.11 0.87 5.15
N GLN A 245 -14.08 1.13 6.03
CA GLN A 245 -14.65 0.12 6.90
C GLN A 245 -15.83 -0.58 6.23
N ALA A 246 -15.81 -1.90 6.24
CA ALA A 246 -16.86 -2.74 5.73
C ALA A 246 -17.12 -3.90 6.71
N PRO A 247 -18.31 -4.53 6.69
CA PRO A 247 -18.61 -5.66 7.59
C PRO A 247 -17.54 -6.75 7.51
N GLY A 248 -16.83 -6.99 8.61
CA GLY A 248 -15.77 -7.99 8.72
C GLY A 248 -14.41 -7.62 8.15
N TYR A 249 -14.23 -6.39 7.62
CA TYR A 249 -12.98 -5.96 7.01
C TYR A 249 -12.72 -4.46 7.19
N VAL A 250 -11.45 -4.10 7.22
CA VAL A 250 -10.98 -2.75 6.87
C VAL A 250 -10.14 -2.88 5.61
N VAL A 251 -10.36 -2.00 4.66
CA VAL A 251 -9.57 -1.92 3.42
C VAL A 251 -8.83 -0.59 3.39
N VAL A 252 -7.53 -0.63 3.14
CA VAL A 252 -6.72 0.56 2.90
C VAL A 252 -6.33 0.59 1.43
N LEU A 253 -6.75 1.64 0.74
CA LEU A 253 -6.41 1.89 -0.66
C LEU A 253 -5.34 2.98 -0.69
N HIS A 254 -4.15 2.67 -1.17
CA HIS A 254 -3.07 3.64 -1.33
C HIS A 254 -3.05 4.17 -2.76
N GLU A 255 -2.89 5.46 -2.94
CA GLU A 255 -2.80 6.07 -4.27
C GLU A 255 -1.67 5.45 -5.10
N ARG A 256 -0.54 5.12 -4.47
CA ARG A 256 0.57 4.42 -5.14
C ARG A 256 0.33 2.91 -5.21
N MET A 257 -0.66 2.53 -6.03
CA MET A 257 -0.87 1.19 -6.62
C MET A 257 -0.95 0.02 -5.65
N SER A 258 -1.36 0.22 -4.41
CA SER A 258 -1.56 -0.89 -3.50
C SER A 258 -2.89 -0.79 -2.75
N TRP A 259 -3.41 -1.94 -2.43
CA TRP A 259 -4.54 -2.04 -1.51
C TRP A 259 -4.25 -3.13 -0.49
N ARG A 260 -4.78 -2.97 0.69
CA ARG A 260 -4.60 -3.89 1.79
C ARG A 260 -5.94 -4.21 2.43
N ARG A 261 -6.23 -5.48 2.63
CA ARG A 261 -7.41 -5.93 3.34
C ARG A 261 -7.02 -6.48 4.70
N ILE A 262 -7.60 -5.93 5.74
CA ILE A 262 -7.45 -6.33 7.12
C ILE A 262 -8.70 -7.10 7.51
N ALA A 263 -8.59 -8.38 7.82
CA ALA A 263 -9.72 -9.19 8.24
C ALA A 263 -10.04 -8.95 9.72
N LEU A 264 -11.33 -8.73 10.03
CA LEU A 264 -11.82 -8.51 11.40
C LEU A 264 -12.71 -9.67 11.91
N ASP A 265 -12.78 -10.78 11.18
CA ASP A 265 -13.65 -11.91 11.44
C ASP A 265 -12.99 -13.01 12.30
N GLY A 266 -11.82 -12.72 12.87
CA GLY A 266 -11.08 -13.65 13.75
C GLY A 266 -10.43 -14.83 13.03
N ARG A 267 -10.29 -14.74 11.69
CA ARG A 267 -9.61 -15.78 10.91
C ARG A 267 -8.12 -15.86 11.22
N ASP A 268 -7.53 -17.01 10.96
CA ASP A 268 -6.08 -17.20 11.01
C ASP A 268 -5.37 -16.47 9.86
N HIS A 269 -4.09 -16.21 10.05
CA HIS A 269 -3.20 -15.78 8.98
C HIS A 269 -3.07 -16.85 7.89
N LEU A 270 -2.49 -16.46 6.76
CA LEU A 270 -2.11 -17.40 5.72
C LEU A 270 -1.11 -18.44 6.24
N PRO A 271 -1.09 -19.64 5.64
CA PRO A 271 -0.02 -20.60 5.92
C PRO A 271 1.38 -20.01 5.66
N ASP A 272 2.38 -20.38 6.47
CA ASP A 272 3.72 -19.78 6.48
C ASP A 272 4.48 -19.86 5.13
N HIS A 273 4.10 -20.81 4.28
CA HIS A 273 4.70 -20.95 2.94
C HIS A 273 4.17 -19.94 1.92
N ILE A 274 3.06 -19.24 2.23
CA ILE A 274 2.52 -18.16 1.38
C ILE A 274 3.06 -16.85 1.92
N ARG A 275 3.89 -16.18 1.12
CA ARG A 275 4.56 -14.93 1.48
C ARG A 275 4.22 -13.83 0.50
N LEU A 276 3.85 -12.68 1.02
CA LEU A 276 3.32 -11.54 0.28
C LEU A 276 4.16 -10.29 0.54
N TRP A 277 4.06 -9.29 -0.31
CA TRP A 277 4.69 -7.99 -0.12
C TRP A 277 4.11 -7.25 1.08
N GLN A 278 2.78 -7.26 1.22
CA GLN A 278 2.06 -6.60 2.31
C GLN A 278 1.73 -7.54 3.47
N GLY A 279 2.12 -8.80 3.36
CA GLY A 279 1.83 -9.81 4.37
C GLY A 279 0.36 -10.21 4.43
N SER A 280 0.04 -10.97 5.46
CA SER A 280 -1.33 -11.37 5.83
C SER A 280 -1.74 -10.57 7.06
N SER A 281 -2.80 -9.77 6.95
CA SER A 281 -3.24 -8.87 8.02
C SER A 281 -4.55 -9.34 8.64
N VAL A 282 -4.55 -9.48 9.96
CA VAL A 282 -5.76 -9.71 10.77
C VAL A 282 -5.85 -8.61 11.82
N GLY A 283 -7.05 -8.16 12.09
CA GLY A 283 -7.27 -7.04 13.00
C GLY A 283 -8.41 -7.31 13.98
N ARG A 284 -8.43 -6.52 15.03
CA ARG A 284 -9.49 -6.47 16.02
C ARG A 284 -9.55 -5.07 16.64
N TRP A 285 -10.71 -4.72 17.15
CA TRP A 285 -10.84 -3.51 17.95
C TRP A 285 -10.49 -3.81 19.42
N GLU A 286 -9.65 -2.98 19.99
CA GLU A 286 -9.36 -2.94 21.43
C GLU A 286 -9.73 -1.57 21.96
N GLY A 287 -10.90 -1.48 22.62
CA GLY A 287 -11.49 -0.19 22.93
C GLY A 287 -11.75 0.58 21.64
N ASP A 288 -11.21 1.78 21.54
CA ASP A 288 -11.36 2.68 20.40
C ASP A 288 -10.17 2.61 19.39
N SER A 289 -9.28 1.65 19.56
CA SER A 289 -8.14 1.46 18.66
C SER A 289 -8.31 0.20 17.80
N LEU A 290 -8.07 0.32 16.51
CA LEU A 290 -7.93 -0.84 15.63
C LEU A 290 -6.51 -1.37 15.75
N ILE A 291 -6.37 -2.59 16.26
CA ILE A 291 -5.09 -3.30 16.35
C ILE A 291 -5.01 -4.30 15.19
N VAL A 292 -3.89 -4.28 14.48
CA VAL A 292 -3.67 -5.12 13.30
C VAL A 292 -2.35 -5.86 13.46
N GLU A 293 -2.40 -7.19 13.35
CA GLU A 293 -1.21 -8.01 13.25
C GLU A 293 -0.98 -8.41 11.79
N SER A 294 0.25 -8.26 11.31
CA SER A 294 0.66 -8.63 9.96
C SER A 294 1.90 -9.48 9.99
N ARG A 295 1.86 -10.61 9.29
CA ARG A 295 2.98 -11.55 9.12
C ARG A 295 2.96 -12.16 7.70
N ASN A 296 3.77 -13.16 7.42
CA ASN A 296 3.87 -13.78 6.09
C ASN A 296 4.43 -12.82 5.01
N PHE A 297 5.38 -11.98 5.39
CA PHE A 297 6.08 -11.11 4.45
C PHE A 297 7.07 -11.89 3.60
N ASN A 298 7.32 -11.43 2.37
CA ASN A 298 8.30 -12.03 1.48
C ASN A 298 9.75 -11.57 1.76
N GLY A 299 9.93 -10.55 2.62
CA GLY A 299 11.24 -10.02 3.00
C GLY A 299 11.92 -9.15 1.95
N LYS A 300 11.22 -8.81 0.87
CA LYS A 300 11.78 -8.08 -0.28
C LYS A 300 11.59 -6.56 -0.21
N ALA A 301 10.68 -6.08 0.61
CA ALA A 301 10.42 -4.67 0.77
C ALA A 301 11.56 -3.95 1.51
N TRP A 302 11.76 -2.68 1.20
CA TRP A 302 12.53 -1.76 2.01
C TRP A 302 11.59 -0.90 2.84
N LEU A 303 12.00 -0.49 4.05
CA LEU A 303 11.16 0.39 4.86
C LEU A 303 11.16 1.85 4.38
N ASN A 304 12.12 2.23 3.53
CA ASN A 304 12.23 3.58 2.95
C ASN A 304 13.28 3.60 1.82
N GLU A 305 13.44 4.75 1.18
CA GLU A 305 14.38 4.91 0.06
C GLU A 305 15.86 4.80 0.44
N VAL A 306 16.21 4.93 1.72
CA VAL A 306 17.59 4.70 2.19
C VAL A 306 17.85 3.26 2.60
N GLY A 307 16.87 2.36 2.38
CA GLY A 307 17.07 0.92 2.46
C GLY A 307 17.08 0.34 3.86
N ASP A 308 16.31 0.91 4.78
CA ASP A 308 16.13 0.29 6.10
C ASP A 308 15.61 -1.14 5.92
N VAL A 309 16.30 -2.10 6.58
CA VAL A 309 16.25 -3.52 6.24
C VAL A 309 15.15 -4.24 6.98
N VAL A 310 14.43 -5.10 6.29
CA VAL A 310 13.51 -6.09 6.87
C VAL A 310 13.75 -7.46 6.25
N SER A 311 13.28 -8.50 6.92
CA SER A 311 13.34 -9.87 6.43
C SER A 311 11.95 -10.51 6.30
N HIS A 312 11.94 -11.75 5.86
CA HIS A 312 10.73 -12.56 5.81
C HIS A 312 10.24 -13.02 7.21
N MET A 313 11.05 -12.83 8.26
CA MET A 313 10.67 -13.11 9.64
C MET A 313 9.97 -11.93 10.32
N GLN A 314 9.80 -10.82 9.59
CA GLN A 314 9.11 -9.65 10.08
C GLN A 314 7.69 -9.98 10.52
N THR A 315 7.33 -9.48 11.70
CA THR A 315 5.95 -9.32 12.18
C THR A 315 5.73 -7.86 12.50
N VAL A 316 4.59 -7.31 12.11
CA VAL A 316 4.23 -5.93 12.40
C VAL A 316 2.91 -5.91 13.17
N VAL A 317 2.92 -5.29 14.35
CA VAL A 317 1.72 -4.99 15.11
C VAL A 317 1.45 -3.50 14.99
N GLU A 318 0.31 -3.15 14.41
CA GLU A 318 -0.08 -1.78 14.14
C GLU A 318 -1.24 -1.38 15.03
N SER A 319 -1.31 -0.11 15.42
CA SER A 319 -2.49 0.48 16.03
C SER A 319 -2.91 1.74 15.26
N PHE A 320 -4.21 1.84 15.00
CA PHE A 320 -4.86 3.02 14.43
C PHE A 320 -5.78 3.57 15.50
N THR A 321 -5.36 4.64 16.18
CA THR A 321 -6.10 5.25 17.30
C THR A 321 -6.61 6.62 16.87
N PRO A 322 -7.91 6.80 16.61
CA PRO A 322 -8.47 8.11 16.29
C PRO A 322 -8.45 9.01 17.53
N VAL A 323 -7.63 10.04 17.51
CA VAL A 323 -7.49 10.99 18.64
C VAL A 323 -8.35 12.24 18.48
N SER A 324 -8.85 12.48 17.28
CA SER A 324 -9.82 13.53 16.97
C SER A 324 -10.60 13.15 15.70
N PRO A 325 -11.69 13.86 15.35
CA PRO A 325 -12.41 13.63 14.10
C PRO A 325 -11.56 13.75 12.83
N THR A 326 -10.40 14.41 12.92
CA THR A 326 -9.52 14.70 11.78
C THR A 326 -8.15 14.02 11.87
N GLN A 327 -7.86 13.27 12.93
CA GLN A 327 -6.54 12.71 13.13
C GLN A 327 -6.57 11.32 13.75
N ILE A 328 -5.78 10.41 13.17
CA ILE A 328 -5.46 9.09 13.71
C ILE A 328 -3.99 9.09 14.09
N ILE A 329 -3.65 8.63 15.28
CA ILE A 329 -2.28 8.29 15.61
C ILE A 329 -2.04 6.84 15.17
N TYR A 330 -1.11 6.69 14.26
CA TYR A 330 -0.64 5.41 13.78
C TYR A 330 0.64 5.02 14.49
N ARG A 331 0.68 3.80 15.01
CA ARG A 331 1.91 3.16 15.53
C ARG A 331 2.14 1.84 14.82
N ALA A 332 3.41 1.49 14.65
CA ALA A 332 3.81 0.18 14.18
C ALA A 332 4.99 -0.33 15.00
N THR A 333 4.80 -1.47 15.64
CA THR A 333 5.87 -2.21 16.33
C THR A 333 6.35 -3.33 15.40
N LEU A 334 7.61 -3.29 15.05
CA LEU A 334 8.25 -4.30 14.21
C LEU A 334 9.08 -5.25 15.07
N THR A 335 8.85 -6.53 14.83
CA THR A 335 9.66 -7.64 15.39
C THR A 335 10.28 -8.37 14.23
N ASP A 336 11.60 -8.32 14.09
CA ASP A 336 12.34 -9.02 13.03
C ASP A 336 13.72 -9.42 13.55
N PRO A 337 13.92 -10.66 13.98
CA PRO A 337 15.14 -11.12 14.64
C PRO A 337 16.35 -11.24 13.69
N ILE A 338 16.16 -11.08 12.38
CA ILE A 338 17.27 -11.15 11.42
C ILE A 338 18.05 -9.83 11.40
N PRO A 339 17.45 -8.65 11.08
CA PRO A 339 18.20 -7.40 11.02
C PRO A 339 18.29 -6.65 12.36
N TYR A 340 17.50 -6.98 13.37
CA TYR A 340 17.43 -6.23 14.62
C TYR A 340 17.81 -7.08 15.83
N THR A 341 18.22 -6.42 16.92
CA THR A 341 18.56 -7.05 18.21
C THR A 341 17.38 -7.08 19.18
N ARG A 342 16.31 -6.32 18.92
CA ARG A 342 15.07 -6.26 19.68
C ARG A 342 13.91 -5.68 18.83
N PRO A 343 12.64 -5.82 19.25
CA PRO A 343 11.54 -5.07 18.66
C PRO A 343 11.73 -3.56 18.80
N TRP A 344 11.13 -2.80 17.88
CA TRP A 344 11.14 -1.33 17.89
C TRP A 344 9.80 -0.77 17.41
N THR A 345 9.46 0.45 17.83
CA THR A 345 8.17 1.07 17.56
C THR A 345 8.35 2.45 16.93
N MET A 346 7.59 2.70 15.88
CA MET A 346 7.44 4.00 15.25
C MET A 346 6.05 4.56 15.48
N GLU A 347 5.93 5.89 15.42
CA GLU A 347 4.65 6.61 15.52
C GLU A 347 4.60 7.78 14.54
N MET A 348 3.43 8.01 13.95
CA MET A 348 3.14 9.20 13.16
C MET A 348 1.64 9.52 13.14
N PRO A 349 1.25 10.80 13.03
CA PRO A 349 -0.15 11.15 12.82
C PRO A 349 -0.54 10.95 11.36
N PHE A 350 -1.75 10.42 11.15
CA PHE A 350 -2.47 10.47 9.88
C PHE A 350 -3.51 11.57 9.97
N ASN A 351 -3.37 12.57 9.15
CA ASN A 351 -4.30 13.69 9.11
C ASN A 351 -5.35 13.45 8.02
N ARG A 352 -6.60 13.68 8.34
CA ARG A 352 -7.71 13.56 7.38
C ARG A 352 -7.50 14.55 6.24
N ASP A 353 -7.62 14.08 5.02
CA ASP A 353 -7.55 14.86 3.79
C ASP A 353 -8.92 14.79 3.09
N ASN A 354 -9.17 15.73 2.19
CA ASN A 354 -10.37 15.77 1.37
C ASN A 354 -10.06 15.51 -0.12
N GLN A 355 -8.83 15.13 -0.44
CA GLN A 355 -8.42 14.85 -1.80
C GLN A 355 -8.83 13.43 -2.19
N GLU A 356 -9.42 13.29 -3.38
CA GLU A 356 -9.63 11.96 -3.97
C GLU A 356 -8.30 11.34 -4.39
N LEU A 357 -8.22 10.01 -4.35
CA LEU A 357 -7.05 9.29 -4.84
C LEU A 357 -6.98 9.44 -6.37
N LEU A 358 -5.81 9.78 -6.86
CA LEU A 358 -5.50 9.75 -8.27
C LEU A 358 -5.09 8.34 -8.69
N GLU A 359 -5.34 8.02 -9.94
CA GLU A 359 -4.75 6.83 -10.54
C GLU A 359 -3.27 7.08 -10.83
N VAL A 360 -2.41 6.18 -10.37
CA VAL A 360 -0.98 6.21 -10.64
C VAL A 360 -0.60 4.98 -11.46
N ALA A 361 -0.29 5.18 -12.74
CA ALA A 361 0.26 4.15 -13.61
C ALA A 361 1.80 4.18 -13.51
N CYS A 362 2.35 3.56 -12.51
CA CYS A 362 3.77 3.66 -12.12
C CYS A 362 4.78 3.39 -13.26
N LEU A 363 4.42 2.55 -14.23
CA LEU A 363 5.29 2.23 -15.38
C LEU A 363 5.19 3.24 -16.52
N GLU A 364 4.14 4.06 -16.52
CA GLU A 364 3.93 5.06 -17.55
C GLU A 364 4.93 6.20 -17.34
N ASP A 365 5.77 6.44 -18.35
CA ASP A 365 6.81 7.48 -18.33
C ASP A 365 7.81 7.39 -17.14
N ASN A 366 8.02 6.20 -16.58
CA ASN A 366 8.99 5.98 -15.52
C ASN A 366 10.43 6.09 -16.04
N ASN A 367 10.91 7.33 -16.18
CA ASN A 367 12.27 7.63 -16.61
C ASN A 367 13.29 7.45 -15.46
N ASP A 368 12.84 7.47 -14.21
CA ASP A 368 13.73 7.38 -13.03
C ASP A 368 14.42 6.01 -12.98
N LEU A 369 13.74 4.95 -13.39
CA LEU A 369 14.33 3.61 -13.42
C LEU A 369 15.58 3.55 -14.31
N GLN A 370 15.56 4.23 -15.47
CA GLN A 370 16.74 4.28 -16.35
C GLN A 370 17.88 5.08 -15.73
N HIS A 371 17.59 6.23 -15.10
CA HIS A 371 18.59 7.03 -14.38
C HIS A 371 19.24 6.24 -13.24
N LEU A 372 18.46 5.55 -12.43
CA LEU A 372 18.96 4.71 -11.34
C LEU A 372 19.86 3.58 -11.87
N LYS A 373 19.47 2.97 -12.99
CA LYS A 373 20.26 1.95 -13.67
C LYS A 373 21.61 2.51 -14.16
N ASP A 374 21.60 3.67 -14.78
CA ASP A 374 22.81 4.32 -15.29
C ASP A 374 23.80 4.62 -14.17
N VAL A 375 23.32 5.19 -13.03
CA VAL A 375 24.14 5.43 -11.84
C VAL A 375 24.74 4.16 -11.27
N ARG A 376 23.97 3.08 -11.23
CA ARG A 376 24.47 1.76 -10.79
C ARG A 376 25.54 1.22 -11.73
N ASP A 377 25.31 1.27 -13.03
CA ASP A 377 26.21 0.71 -14.05
C ASP A 377 27.52 1.51 -14.13
N GLU A 378 27.47 2.85 -14.00
CA GLU A 378 28.65 3.69 -13.87
C GLU A 378 29.49 3.33 -12.63
N HIS A 379 28.83 3.13 -11.49
CA HIS A 379 29.52 2.73 -10.25
C HIS A 379 30.22 1.36 -10.43
N ARG A 380 29.53 0.37 -11.03
CA ARG A 380 30.13 -0.95 -11.33
C ARG A 380 31.31 -0.86 -12.27
N ALA A 381 31.26 0.01 -13.28
CA ALA A 381 32.37 0.20 -14.21
C ALA A 381 33.62 0.83 -13.56
N MET A 382 33.44 1.65 -12.50
CA MET A 382 34.57 2.23 -11.75
C MET A 382 35.25 1.24 -10.80
N GLN A 383 34.61 0.13 -10.48
CA GLN A 383 35.17 -0.92 -9.60
C GLN A 383 35.93 -2.02 -10.35
N ASN A 384 35.78 -2.09 -11.69
CA ASN A 384 36.48 -3.02 -12.59
C ASN A 384 37.70 -2.36 -13.24
#